data_f6dac94de00f2e6befe1f7ef3cbedd97
#
_entry.id   f6dac94de00f2e6befe1f7ef3cbedd97
#
_cell.length_a   1.000
_cell.length_b   1.000
_cell.length_c   1.000
_cell.angle_alpha   90.00
_cell.angle_beta   90.00
_cell.angle_gamma   90.00
#
_symmetry.space_group_name_H-M   'P 1'
#
loop_
_entity.id
_entity.type
_entity.pdbx_description
1 polymer ?
#
loop_
_entity_poly.entity_id
_entity_poly.type
_entity_poly.pdbx_seq_one_letter_code
_entity_poly.pdbx_strand_id
1 'polypeptide(L)'
;VAVLGCGRSGQAAAHLASREGAQVSVFDEGCSDKVRAAAKKLQEHGCQSFTGSEALKINVEDFQLAVLSPGIAPEHQLAARFTDGAVPLIGEMEFAFPFCSARIVGVTGTNGKTTTVELIATMLNACGESTIAAGNYGSPLSEIVSGSQTYSTVALEVSSFQLETVDAFRPQVAVWTNFAPDHLDRYTDVEQYRCAKMRLFENQTAEDWAVCNKRDQITGIKANTCTFSAFDGSADYHLEGHVIMEGSRDLVRMSDMSIRGRHNAENVMAALAVGSIHGHSSDSLVAAIAEYTPPAHRCEYAGTVEGVCFINDSKATNLHALESALISLHEGRGIILIAGGKDKGLPFAELQESIVQYTESVVLIGEIRENLAKEWGKYVDCRTAENMQKAVRMALDLAAPGQTVLLSPGTSSFDMFSGYEARGKAFCEAVKNLN
;
A
#
# COMPACT_ATOMS: atom_id res chain seq x y z
N VAL A 1 -1.14 -6.71 30.18
CA VAL A 1 -0.69 -6.21 28.90
C VAL A 1 -1.22 -4.80 28.71
N ALA A 2 -0.36 -3.86 28.35
CA ALA A 2 -0.76 -2.53 27.90
C ALA A 2 -0.88 -2.53 26.36
N VAL A 3 -1.94 -1.92 25.82
CA VAL A 3 -2.07 -1.71 24.38
C VAL A 3 -2.12 -0.20 24.12
N LEU A 4 -1.24 0.29 23.25
CA LEU A 4 -1.09 1.71 22.95
C LEU A 4 -1.77 2.03 21.62
N GLY A 5 -2.88 2.81 21.73
CA GLY A 5 -3.76 3.20 20.63
C GLY A 5 -5.07 2.42 20.58
N CYS A 6 -6.18 3.15 20.42
CA CYS A 6 -7.55 2.61 20.26
C CYS A 6 -7.97 2.41 18.78
N GLY A 7 -7.02 2.48 17.84
CA GLY A 7 -7.26 2.19 16.43
C GLY A 7 -7.58 0.71 16.16
N ARG A 8 -7.80 0.35 14.89
CA ARG A 8 -8.16 -1.03 14.52
C ARG A 8 -7.12 -2.05 14.99
N SER A 9 -5.83 -1.76 14.80
CA SER A 9 -4.74 -2.64 15.24
C SER A 9 -4.72 -2.81 16.77
N GLY A 10 -4.90 -1.71 17.53
CA GLY A 10 -4.94 -1.78 18.99
C GLY A 10 -6.16 -2.54 19.51
N GLN A 11 -7.35 -2.35 18.91
CA GLN A 11 -8.53 -3.14 19.27
C GLN A 11 -8.32 -4.63 19.01
N ALA A 12 -7.70 -4.99 17.86
CA ALA A 12 -7.39 -6.37 17.50
C ALA A 12 -6.38 -6.99 18.46
N ALA A 13 -5.30 -6.26 18.81
CA ALA A 13 -4.31 -6.71 19.79
C ALA A 13 -4.91 -6.89 21.18
N ALA A 14 -5.75 -5.96 21.64
CA ALA A 14 -6.45 -6.07 22.92
C ALA A 14 -7.36 -7.29 22.97
N HIS A 15 -8.08 -7.56 21.89
CA HIS A 15 -8.94 -8.75 21.77
C HIS A 15 -8.13 -10.05 21.81
N LEU A 16 -7.03 -10.12 21.04
CA LEU A 16 -6.12 -11.28 21.06
C LEU A 16 -5.55 -11.50 22.46
N ALA A 17 -5.01 -10.46 23.09
CA ALA A 17 -4.45 -10.57 24.44
C ALA A 17 -5.47 -11.05 25.47
N SER A 18 -6.72 -10.52 25.42
CA SER A 18 -7.81 -10.97 26.29
C SER A 18 -8.19 -12.44 26.06
N ARG A 19 -8.25 -12.87 24.80
CA ARG A 19 -8.51 -14.28 24.44
C ARG A 19 -7.43 -15.21 25.00
N GLU A 20 -6.19 -14.77 25.01
CA GLU A 20 -5.06 -15.52 25.57
C GLU A 20 -4.96 -15.40 27.12
N GLY A 21 -5.98 -14.83 27.77
CA GLY A 21 -6.11 -14.77 29.21
C GLY A 21 -5.39 -13.63 29.93
N ALA A 22 -4.88 -12.65 29.16
CA ALA A 22 -4.21 -11.48 29.73
C ALA A 22 -5.23 -10.47 30.29
N GLN A 23 -4.87 -9.78 31.37
CA GLN A 23 -5.52 -8.55 31.79
C GLN A 23 -5.04 -7.41 30.88
N VAL A 24 -5.97 -6.74 30.21
CA VAL A 24 -5.65 -5.76 29.17
C VAL A 24 -6.10 -4.36 29.59
N SER A 25 -5.17 -3.41 29.49
CA SER A 25 -5.45 -1.96 29.57
C SER A 25 -5.05 -1.28 28.29
N VAL A 26 -5.94 -0.48 27.71
CA VAL A 26 -5.73 0.22 26.44
C VAL A 26 -5.59 1.72 26.69
N PHE A 27 -4.61 2.34 26.08
CA PHE A 27 -4.24 3.74 26.28
C PHE A 27 -4.22 4.49 24.96
N ASP A 28 -4.93 5.64 24.89
CA ASP A 28 -4.95 6.51 23.71
C ASP A 28 -5.06 7.98 24.14
N GLU A 29 -4.13 8.82 23.73
CA GLU A 29 -4.15 10.26 24.08
C GLU A 29 -5.25 11.03 23.36
N GLY A 30 -5.84 10.46 22.31
CA GLY A 30 -6.95 11.05 21.58
C GLY A 30 -8.22 11.18 22.44
N CYS A 31 -9.00 12.24 22.16
CA CYS A 31 -10.27 12.50 22.83
C CYS A 31 -11.43 12.69 21.84
N SER A 32 -11.25 12.30 20.56
CA SER A 32 -12.31 12.36 19.55
C SER A 32 -13.45 11.38 19.87
N ASP A 33 -14.64 11.64 19.34
CA ASP A 33 -15.78 10.74 19.53
C ASP A 33 -15.49 9.32 19.00
N LYS A 34 -14.68 9.20 17.96
CA LYS A 34 -14.23 7.91 17.42
C LYS A 34 -13.37 7.14 18.44
N VAL A 35 -12.43 7.79 19.10
CA VAL A 35 -11.57 7.18 20.14
C VAL A 35 -12.41 6.79 21.34
N ARG A 36 -13.32 7.65 21.81
CA ARG A 36 -14.23 7.34 22.95
C ARG A 36 -15.15 6.16 22.65
N ALA A 37 -15.69 6.09 21.41
CA ALA A 37 -16.51 4.95 21.00
C ALA A 37 -15.71 3.65 20.95
N ALA A 38 -14.47 3.68 20.47
CA ALA A 38 -13.57 2.53 20.47
C ALA A 38 -13.23 2.08 21.90
N ALA A 39 -12.89 3.03 22.78
CA ALA A 39 -12.59 2.75 24.19
C ALA A 39 -13.80 2.13 24.92
N LYS A 40 -15.01 2.65 24.69
CA LYS A 40 -16.24 2.07 25.24
C LYS A 40 -16.46 0.63 24.77
N LYS A 41 -16.26 0.36 23.48
CA LYS A 41 -16.37 -1.00 22.94
C LYS A 41 -15.38 -1.96 23.57
N LEU A 42 -14.15 -1.52 23.82
CA LEU A 42 -13.13 -2.31 24.52
C LEU A 42 -13.53 -2.62 25.97
N GLN A 43 -14.15 -1.65 26.67
CA GLN A 43 -14.67 -1.87 28.04
C GLN A 43 -15.80 -2.90 28.06
N GLU A 44 -16.70 -2.88 27.08
CA GLU A 44 -17.77 -3.87 26.92
C GLU A 44 -17.21 -5.31 26.73
N HIS A 45 -15.95 -5.43 26.24
CA HIS A 45 -15.23 -6.69 26.10
C HIS A 45 -14.28 -7.00 27.27
N GLY A 46 -14.41 -6.29 28.40
CA GLY A 46 -13.65 -6.57 29.62
C GLY A 46 -12.26 -5.93 29.70
N CYS A 47 -11.86 -5.11 28.75
CA CYS A 47 -10.61 -4.35 28.83
C CYS A 47 -10.79 -3.08 29.66
N GLN A 48 -9.75 -2.64 30.36
CA GLN A 48 -9.69 -1.28 30.87
C GLN A 48 -9.29 -0.33 29.72
N SER A 49 -9.84 0.88 29.68
CA SER A 49 -9.44 1.85 28.65
C SER A 49 -9.33 3.25 29.23
N PHE A 50 -8.25 3.94 28.86
CA PHE A 50 -7.88 5.26 29.31
C PHE A 50 -7.67 6.16 28.08
N THR A 51 -8.34 7.31 28.04
CA THR A 51 -8.27 8.22 26.88
C THR A 51 -7.91 9.64 27.30
N GLY A 52 -7.35 10.41 26.37
CA GLY A 52 -6.92 11.77 26.62
C GLY A 52 -5.79 11.83 27.67
N SER A 53 -5.85 12.82 28.57
CA SER A 53 -4.82 13.03 29.58
C SER A 53 -4.74 11.89 30.64
N GLU A 54 -5.75 11.06 30.74
CA GLU A 54 -5.72 9.90 31.65
C GLU A 54 -4.78 8.80 31.14
N ALA A 55 -4.66 8.66 29.82
CA ALA A 55 -3.73 7.72 29.21
C ALA A 55 -2.26 7.98 29.61
N LEU A 56 -1.92 9.22 29.95
CA LEU A 56 -0.56 9.60 30.38
C LEU A 56 -0.28 9.35 31.86
N LYS A 57 -1.28 8.99 32.66
CA LYS A 57 -1.11 8.73 34.10
C LYS A 57 -0.77 7.27 34.44
N ILE A 58 -0.41 6.49 33.43
CA ILE A 58 -0.11 5.07 33.53
C ILE A 58 1.07 4.82 34.51
N ASN A 59 0.91 3.84 35.38
CA ASN A 59 2.03 3.23 36.10
C ASN A 59 2.55 2.04 35.27
N VAL A 60 3.68 2.18 34.63
CA VAL A 60 4.23 1.19 33.70
C VAL A 60 4.68 -0.10 34.40
N GLU A 61 5.01 -0.03 35.69
CA GLU A 61 5.44 -1.18 36.51
C GLU A 61 4.33 -2.24 36.65
N ASP A 62 3.08 -1.88 36.43
CA ASP A 62 1.93 -2.80 36.48
C ASP A 62 1.84 -3.71 35.24
N PHE A 63 2.69 -3.50 34.22
CA PHE A 63 2.63 -4.19 32.94
C PHE A 63 3.87 -5.03 32.67
N GLN A 64 3.67 -6.19 32.07
CA GLN A 64 4.72 -7.12 31.65
C GLN A 64 5.06 -6.97 30.15
N LEU A 65 4.17 -6.37 29.38
CA LEU A 65 4.29 -6.18 27.94
C LEU A 65 3.47 -4.97 27.50
N ALA A 66 4.01 -4.16 26.59
CA ALA A 66 3.28 -3.13 25.86
C ALA A 66 3.21 -3.48 24.36
N VAL A 67 2.01 -3.37 23.79
CA VAL A 67 1.75 -3.59 22.37
C VAL A 67 1.43 -2.24 21.68
N LEU A 68 2.26 -1.86 20.71
CA LEU A 68 2.19 -0.58 20.03
C LEU A 68 1.38 -0.67 18.75
N SER A 69 0.40 0.22 18.58
CA SER A 69 -0.26 0.40 17.28
C SER A 69 0.67 1.13 16.31
N PRO A 70 0.70 0.76 15.00
CA PRO A 70 1.65 1.33 14.01
C PRO A 70 1.55 2.85 13.83
N GLY A 71 0.40 3.45 14.17
CA GLY A 71 0.19 4.90 14.12
C GLY A 71 0.90 5.70 15.20
N ILE A 72 1.45 5.04 16.22
CA ILE A 72 2.20 5.68 17.32
C ILE A 72 3.69 5.36 17.11
N ALA A 73 4.51 6.41 17.11
CA ALA A 73 5.97 6.23 17.00
C ALA A 73 6.56 5.63 18.29
N PRO A 74 7.62 4.81 18.22
CA PRO A 74 8.29 4.29 19.42
C PRO A 74 8.82 5.39 20.34
N GLU A 75 9.19 6.56 19.78
CA GLU A 75 9.68 7.72 20.50
C GLU A 75 8.58 8.60 21.10
N HIS A 76 7.31 8.30 20.76
CA HIS A 76 6.17 9.03 21.29
C HIS A 76 6.10 8.92 22.82
N GLN A 77 5.75 10.02 23.51
CA GLN A 77 5.77 10.11 24.98
C GLN A 77 5.06 8.95 25.69
N LEU A 78 3.96 8.42 25.10
CA LEU A 78 3.23 7.29 25.67
C LEU A 78 4.05 5.98 25.56
N ALA A 79 4.71 5.75 24.44
CA ALA A 79 5.54 4.57 24.20
C ALA A 79 6.87 4.65 25.00
N ALA A 80 7.50 5.81 25.00
CA ALA A 80 8.78 6.06 25.71
C ALA A 80 8.70 5.70 27.21
N ARG A 81 7.56 5.91 27.86
CA ARG A 81 7.37 5.53 29.27
C ARG A 81 7.57 4.05 29.53
N PHE A 82 7.17 3.18 28.60
CA PHE A 82 7.38 1.73 28.72
C PHE A 82 8.84 1.35 28.48
N THR A 83 9.46 1.99 27.49
CA THR A 83 10.90 1.78 27.20
C THR A 83 11.76 2.24 28.39
N ASP A 84 11.47 3.43 28.95
CA ASP A 84 12.17 3.97 30.12
C ASP A 84 11.94 3.10 31.38
N GLY A 85 10.74 2.51 31.50
CA GLY A 85 10.38 1.59 32.57
C GLY A 85 10.88 0.15 32.37
N ALA A 86 11.70 -0.10 31.34
CA ALA A 86 12.20 -1.43 30.98
C ALA A 86 11.10 -2.49 30.75
N VAL A 87 9.90 -2.07 30.35
CA VAL A 87 8.82 -2.96 29.92
C VAL A 87 8.97 -3.24 28.44
N PRO A 88 9.00 -4.49 27.98
CA PRO A 88 9.08 -4.83 26.57
C PRO A 88 7.98 -4.13 25.77
N LEU A 89 8.38 -3.45 24.68
CA LEU A 89 7.48 -2.75 23.76
C LEU A 89 7.61 -3.37 22.37
N ILE A 90 6.55 -4.01 21.90
CA ILE A 90 6.51 -4.65 20.55
C ILE A 90 5.32 -4.13 19.74
N GLY A 91 5.41 -4.23 18.42
CA GLY A 91 4.31 -3.88 17.53
C GLY A 91 3.19 -4.91 17.51
N GLU A 92 2.00 -4.53 17.06
CA GLU A 92 0.83 -5.42 16.93
C GLU A 92 1.16 -6.66 16.07
N MET A 93 1.86 -6.50 14.97
CA MET A 93 2.25 -7.60 14.08
C MET A 93 3.20 -8.59 14.77
N GLU A 94 4.21 -8.07 15.47
CA GLU A 94 5.14 -8.86 16.28
C GLU A 94 4.41 -9.62 17.39
N PHE A 95 3.47 -8.97 18.08
CA PHE A 95 2.65 -9.58 19.11
C PHE A 95 1.79 -10.74 18.57
N ALA A 96 1.22 -10.58 17.38
CA ALA A 96 0.35 -11.58 16.77
C ALA A 96 1.11 -12.75 16.13
N PHE A 97 2.37 -12.53 15.73
CA PHE A 97 3.17 -13.50 14.99
C PHE A 97 3.26 -14.90 15.64
N PRO A 98 3.54 -15.05 16.95
CA PRO A 98 3.62 -16.37 17.61
C PRO A 98 2.31 -17.16 17.58
N PHE A 99 1.18 -16.50 17.38
CA PHE A 99 -0.15 -17.13 17.30
C PHE A 99 -0.56 -17.48 15.87
N CYS A 100 0.25 -17.12 14.86
CA CYS A 100 -0.04 -17.37 13.46
C CYS A 100 0.53 -18.73 13.04
N SER A 101 -0.34 -19.71 12.83
CA SER A 101 0.03 -21.03 12.31
C SER A 101 0.11 -21.09 10.78
N ALA A 102 -0.40 -20.06 10.08
CA ALA A 102 -0.36 -19.97 8.63
C ALA A 102 1.04 -19.59 8.13
N ARG A 103 1.37 -19.99 6.91
CA ARG A 103 2.54 -19.48 6.19
C ARG A 103 2.36 -17.97 5.94
N ILE A 104 3.39 -17.16 6.23
CA ILE A 104 3.34 -15.72 6.02
C ILE A 104 4.13 -15.34 4.76
N VAL A 105 3.47 -14.65 3.85
CA VAL A 105 4.09 -13.93 2.73
C VAL A 105 4.06 -12.44 3.10
N GLY A 106 5.18 -11.91 3.61
CA GLY A 106 5.31 -10.51 4.00
C GLY A 106 5.65 -9.64 2.80
N VAL A 107 4.86 -8.59 2.53
CA VAL A 107 5.06 -7.70 1.37
C VAL A 107 5.33 -6.28 1.86
N THR A 108 6.52 -5.75 1.57
CA THR A 108 6.90 -4.36 1.81
C THR A 108 7.38 -3.67 0.55
N GLY A 109 7.62 -2.39 0.65
CA GLY A 109 8.09 -1.49 -0.40
C GLY A 109 7.44 -0.12 -0.26
N THR A 110 7.74 0.80 -1.15
CA THR A 110 7.07 2.11 -1.16
C THR A 110 5.71 2.01 -1.83
N ASN A 111 5.63 1.47 -3.04
CA ASN A 111 4.39 1.30 -3.80
C ASN A 111 4.12 -0.16 -4.16
N GLY A 112 2.89 -0.43 -4.61
CA GLY A 112 2.48 -1.74 -5.10
C GLY A 112 2.15 -2.77 -4.03
N LYS A 113 2.45 -2.54 -2.76
CA LYS A 113 2.21 -3.49 -1.66
C LYS A 113 0.80 -4.09 -1.68
N THR A 114 -0.22 -3.25 -1.64
CA THR A 114 -1.62 -3.69 -1.60
C THR A 114 -1.98 -4.52 -2.82
N THR A 115 -1.62 -4.05 -4.03
CA THR A 115 -1.88 -4.76 -5.27
C THR A 115 -1.19 -6.13 -5.28
N THR A 116 0.07 -6.18 -4.82
CA THR A 116 0.83 -7.44 -4.75
C THR A 116 0.21 -8.42 -3.75
N VAL A 117 -0.19 -7.95 -2.56
CA VAL A 117 -0.86 -8.78 -1.54
C VAL A 117 -2.18 -9.35 -2.06
N GLU A 118 -2.98 -8.54 -2.74
CA GLU A 118 -4.25 -8.98 -3.33
C GLU A 118 -4.05 -9.94 -4.50
N LEU A 119 -3.06 -9.69 -5.38
CA LEU A 119 -2.67 -10.61 -6.45
C LEU A 119 -2.26 -11.97 -5.88
N ILE A 120 -1.39 -11.98 -4.86
CA ILE A 120 -0.95 -13.21 -4.20
C ILE A 120 -2.15 -13.96 -3.61
N ALA A 121 -3.01 -13.26 -2.85
CA ALA A 121 -4.16 -13.91 -2.21
C ALA A 121 -5.14 -14.46 -3.25
N THR A 122 -5.47 -13.69 -4.28
CA THR A 122 -6.38 -14.13 -5.36
C THR A 122 -5.82 -15.33 -6.10
N MET A 123 -4.55 -15.27 -6.49
CA MET A 123 -3.87 -16.30 -7.24
C MET A 123 -3.74 -17.61 -6.45
N LEU A 124 -3.30 -17.57 -5.20
CA LEU A 124 -3.16 -18.76 -4.36
C LEU A 124 -4.53 -19.38 -4.04
N ASN A 125 -5.57 -18.55 -3.81
CA ASN A 125 -6.94 -19.07 -3.65
C ASN A 125 -7.46 -19.76 -4.93
N ALA A 126 -7.21 -19.21 -6.10
CA ALA A 126 -7.58 -19.85 -7.38
C ALA A 126 -6.80 -21.16 -7.60
N CYS A 127 -5.60 -21.28 -7.04
CA CYS A 127 -4.81 -22.52 -7.03
C CYS A 127 -5.20 -23.49 -5.90
N GLY A 128 -6.22 -23.20 -5.10
CA GLY A 128 -6.78 -24.10 -4.09
C GLY A 128 -6.18 -23.92 -2.67
N GLU A 129 -5.35 -22.91 -2.42
CA GLU A 129 -4.91 -22.55 -1.08
C GLU A 129 -5.94 -21.65 -0.38
N SER A 130 -6.11 -21.83 0.95
CA SER A 130 -6.92 -20.89 1.75
C SER A 130 -6.04 -19.70 2.13
N THR A 131 -6.08 -18.62 1.35
CA THR A 131 -5.21 -17.46 1.53
C THR A 131 -6.01 -16.19 1.82
N ILE A 132 -5.53 -15.36 2.75
CA ILE A 132 -6.12 -14.05 3.07
C ILE A 132 -5.10 -12.93 2.89
N ALA A 133 -5.57 -11.80 2.35
CA ALA A 133 -4.86 -10.53 2.33
C ALA A 133 -5.11 -9.78 3.66
N ALA A 134 -4.05 -9.36 4.34
CA ALA A 134 -4.11 -8.78 5.69
C ALA A 134 -2.96 -7.79 5.97
N GLY A 135 -2.94 -7.20 7.16
CA GLY A 135 -1.85 -6.37 7.67
C GLY A 135 -2.16 -4.88 7.67
N ASN A 136 -1.24 -4.07 7.15
CA ASN A 136 -1.43 -2.62 6.99
C ASN A 136 -2.61 -2.29 6.06
N TYR A 137 -2.94 -3.20 5.18
CA TYR A 137 -4.16 -3.24 4.39
C TYR A 137 -5.09 -4.35 4.92
N GLY A 138 -6.39 -4.10 4.90
CA GLY A 138 -7.37 -5.10 5.35
C GLY A 138 -7.42 -5.25 6.88
N SER A 139 -7.40 -6.49 7.38
CA SER A 139 -7.44 -6.82 8.80
C SER A 139 -6.04 -6.90 9.40
N PRO A 140 -5.80 -6.36 10.62
CA PRO A 140 -4.55 -6.57 11.34
C PRO A 140 -4.28 -8.06 11.59
N LEU A 141 -3.01 -8.45 11.73
CA LEU A 141 -2.64 -9.86 11.97
C LEU A 141 -3.30 -10.42 13.23
N SER A 142 -3.39 -9.62 14.30
CA SER A 142 -4.09 -10.01 15.55
C SER A 142 -5.57 -10.35 15.32
N GLU A 143 -6.25 -9.67 14.38
CA GLU A 143 -7.64 -9.98 14.03
C GLU A 143 -7.74 -11.32 13.28
N ILE A 144 -6.79 -11.59 12.38
CA ILE A 144 -6.74 -12.85 11.61
C ILE A 144 -6.54 -14.04 12.56
N VAL A 145 -5.55 -13.97 13.43
CA VAL A 145 -5.23 -15.08 14.36
C VAL A 145 -6.26 -15.26 15.47
N SER A 146 -7.05 -14.22 15.76
CA SER A 146 -8.16 -14.28 16.72
C SER A 146 -9.46 -14.82 16.10
N GLY A 147 -9.56 -14.80 14.78
CA GLY A 147 -10.74 -15.25 14.05
C GLY A 147 -10.98 -16.75 14.16
N SER A 148 -12.20 -17.17 13.83
CA SER A 148 -12.57 -18.60 13.79
C SER A 148 -12.17 -19.28 12.46
N GLN A 149 -11.85 -18.50 11.44
CA GLN A 149 -11.44 -19.02 10.13
C GLN A 149 -9.93 -19.29 10.15
N THR A 150 -9.53 -20.46 9.67
CA THR A 150 -8.13 -20.84 9.49
C THR A 150 -7.69 -20.66 8.04
N TYR A 151 -6.48 -20.17 7.88
CA TYR A 151 -5.85 -19.98 6.57
C TYR A 151 -4.58 -20.80 6.47
N SER A 152 -4.26 -21.29 5.27
CA SER A 152 -2.96 -21.93 5.00
C SER A 152 -1.88 -20.87 4.79
N THR A 153 -2.27 -19.71 4.26
CA THR A 153 -1.35 -18.61 3.93
C THR A 153 -1.97 -17.26 4.28
N VAL A 154 -1.15 -16.36 4.83
CA VAL A 154 -1.47 -14.94 5.03
C VAL A 154 -0.56 -14.11 4.14
N ALA A 155 -1.12 -13.47 3.12
CA ALA A 155 -0.44 -12.44 2.33
C ALA A 155 -0.54 -11.13 3.12
N LEU A 156 0.56 -10.74 3.78
CA LEU A 156 0.60 -9.69 4.78
C LEU A 156 1.25 -8.42 4.22
N GLU A 157 0.48 -7.35 4.05
CA GLU A 157 1.04 -6.04 3.77
C GLU A 157 1.74 -5.49 5.01
N VAL A 158 3.03 -5.17 4.86
CA VAL A 158 3.87 -4.69 5.97
C VAL A 158 4.41 -3.29 5.67
N SER A 159 4.04 -2.31 6.50
CA SER A 159 4.58 -0.96 6.45
C SER A 159 5.96 -0.87 7.12
N SER A 160 6.73 0.19 6.80
CA SER A 160 7.98 0.48 7.54
C SER A 160 7.73 0.69 9.03
N PHE A 161 6.62 1.31 9.41
CA PHE A 161 6.24 1.56 10.80
C PHE A 161 6.02 0.28 11.61
N GLN A 162 5.43 -0.74 11.00
CA GLN A 162 5.28 -2.07 11.63
C GLN A 162 6.63 -2.77 11.79
N LEU A 163 7.56 -2.52 10.88
CA LEU A 163 8.89 -3.13 10.92
C LEU A 163 9.82 -2.48 11.95
N GLU A 164 9.56 -1.25 12.41
CA GLU A 164 10.37 -0.57 13.44
C GLU A 164 10.46 -1.37 14.76
N THR A 165 9.44 -2.15 15.06
CA THR A 165 9.31 -2.89 16.33
C THR A 165 9.35 -4.41 16.15
N VAL A 166 9.91 -4.90 15.05
CA VAL A 166 10.11 -6.33 14.80
C VAL A 166 11.24 -6.86 15.70
N ASP A 167 11.09 -8.06 16.21
CA ASP A 167 12.09 -8.81 17.00
C ASP A 167 12.25 -10.23 16.47
N ALA A 168 11.18 -11.02 16.51
CA ALA A 168 11.16 -12.42 16.07
C ALA A 168 10.38 -12.65 14.76
N PHE A 169 9.66 -11.65 14.24
CA PHE A 169 8.85 -11.79 13.03
C PHE A 169 9.68 -12.30 11.86
N ARG A 170 9.25 -13.42 11.27
CA ARG A 170 9.94 -14.11 10.18
C ARG A 170 8.91 -14.57 9.14
N PRO A 171 8.73 -13.87 8.01
CA PRO A 171 7.94 -14.38 6.91
C PRO A 171 8.71 -15.46 6.15
N GLN A 172 8.05 -16.57 5.78
CA GLN A 172 8.66 -17.63 4.98
C GLN A 172 8.94 -17.16 3.54
N VAL A 173 8.16 -16.20 3.04
CA VAL A 173 8.44 -15.47 1.81
C VAL A 173 8.34 -13.98 2.10
N ALA A 174 9.41 -13.24 1.83
CA ALA A 174 9.45 -11.78 1.93
C ALA A 174 9.50 -11.16 0.54
N VAL A 175 8.61 -10.21 0.26
CA VAL A 175 8.54 -9.52 -1.03
C VAL A 175 8.91 -8.05 -0.86
N TRP A 176 9.88 -7.59 -1.63
CA TRP A 176 10.27 -6.20 -1.75
C TRP A 176 9.83 -5.65 -3.11
N THR A 177 8.77 -4.85 -3.13
CA THR A 177 8.18 -4.38 -4.40
C THR A 177 9.02 -3.31 -5.08
N ASN A 178 9.38 -2.26 -4.37
CA ASN A 178 10.24 -1.15 -4.83
C ASN A 178 10.60 -0.23 -3.67
N PHE A 179 11.56 0.66 -3.91
CA PHE A 179 11.95 1.69 -2.97
C PHE A 179 12.02 3.06 -3.63
N ALA A 180 11.45 4.04 -2.96
CA ALA A 180 11.57 5.46 -3.28
C ALA A 180 11.43 6.29 -1.99
N PRO A 181 11.96 7.51 -1.93
CA PRO A 181 11.79 8.39 -0.77
C PRO A 181 10.33 8.62 -0.42
N ASP A 182 9.96 8.39 0.84
CA ASP A 182 8.64 8.66 1.41
C ASP A 182 8.74 8.78 2.94
N HIS A 183 7.70 9.29 3.59
CA HIS A 183 7.62 9.37 5.06
C HIS A 183 8.77 10.12 5.75
N LEU A 184 9.33 11.16 5.10
CA LEU A 184 10.39 12.01 5.69
C LEU A 184 9.87 12.95 6.79
N ASP A 185 8.59 12.94 7.05
CA ASP A 185 7.93 13.49 8.25
C ASP A 185 8.16 12.63 9.50
N ARG A 186 8.50 11.35 9.34
CA ARG A 186 8.77 10.39 10.43
C ARG A 186 10.24 9.98 10.51
N TYR A 187 10.90 9.78 9.38
CA TYR A 187 12.30 9.38 9.30
C TYR A 187 13.20 10.59 9.09
N THR A 188 14.36 10.63 9.73
CA THR A 188 15.30 11.73 9.59
C THR A 188 15.93 11.81 8.20
N ASP A 189 16.01 10.67 7.51
CA ASP A 189 16.53 10.55 6.16
C ASP A 189 16.00 9.29 5.43
N VAL A 190 16.31 9.23 4.15
CA VAL A 190 15.87 8.13 3.26
C VAL A 190 16.48 6.78 3.67
N GLU A 191 17.70 6.78 4.22
CA GLU A 191 18.38 5.55 4.61
C GLU A 191 17.74 4.92 5.85
N GLN A 192 17.32 5.71 6.83
CA GLN A 192 16.54 5.19 7.97
C GLN A 192 15.24 4.52 7.51
N TYR A 193 14.53 5.15 6.55
CA TYR A 193 13.34 4.55 5.97
C TYR A 193 13.63 3.24 5.25
N ARG A 194 14.75 3.17 4.50
CA ARG A 194 15.22 1.94 3.86
C ARG A 194 15.56 0.87 4.89
N CYS A 195 16.34 1.21 5.91
CA CYS A 195 16.72 0.30 6.99
C CYS A 195 15.51 -0.27 7.72
N ALA A 196 14.50 0.55 8.02
CA ALA A 196 13.26 0.07 8.62
C ALA A 196 12.58 -1.01 7.77
N LYS A 197 12.50 -0.82 6.43
CA LYS A 197 11.93 -1.83 5.54
C LYS A 197 12.79 -3.08 5.41
N MET A 198 14.11 -2.95 5.44
CA MET A 198 15.05 -4.09 5.35
C MET A 198 14.88 -5.08 6.50
N ARG A 199 14.31 -4.66 7.64
CA ARG A 199 14.00 -5.54 8.77
C ARG A 199 13.03 -6.67 8.42
N LEU A 200 12.30 -6.57 7.30
CA LEU A 200 11.49 -7.67 6.79
C LEU A 200 12.30 -8.96 6.58
N PHE A 201 13.60 -8.83 6.26
CA PHE A 201 14.50 -9.95 5.97
C PHE A 201 15.37 -10.36 7.17
N GLU A 202 15.31 -9.61 8.28
CA GLU A 202 16.26 -9.70 9.40
C GLU A 202 16.36 -11.10 10.00
N ASN A 203 15.21 -11.76 10.20
CA ASN A 203 15.11 -13.08 10.81
C ASN A 203 15.01 -14.24 9.80
N GLN A 204 15.03 -13.94 8.49
CA GLN A 204 15.00 -15.00 7.48
C GLN A 204 16.29 -15.83 7.49
N THR A 205 16.16 -17.08 7.09
CA THR A 205 17.22 -18.08 6.99
C THR A 205 17.32 -18.62 5.57
N ALA A 206 18.27 -19.50 5.30
CA ALA A 206 18.42 -20.17 4.00
C ALA A 206 17.23 -21.08 3.60
N GLU A 207 16.28 -21.32 4.51
CA GLU A 207 15.06 -22.06 4.22
C GLU A 207 13.95 -21.18 3.66
N ASP A 208 14.07 -19.85 3.82
CA ASP A 208 13.09 -18.86 3.41
C ASP A 208 13.40 -18.31 2.00
N TRP A 209 12.50 -17.47 1.51
CA TRP A 209 12.63 -16.84 0.20
C TRP A 209 12.49 -15.33 0.29
N ALA A 210 13.30 -14.63 -0.48
CA ALA A 210 13.23 -13.20 -0.72
C ALA A 210 12.93 -12.92 -2.19
N VAL A 211 11.80 -12.33 -2.49
CA VAL A 211 11.39 -11.92 -3.85
C VAL A 211 11.62 -10.42 -3.97
N CYS A 212 12.62 -10.01 -4.75
CA CYS A 212 13.12 -8.65 -4.74
C CYS A 212 13.08 -7.99 -6.12
N ASN A 213 12.67 -6.72 -6.17
CA ASN A 213 12.87 -5.90 -7.36
C ASN A 213 14.37 -5.73 -7.59
N LYS A 214 14.85 -6.18 -8.74
CA LYS A 214 16.27 -6.20 -9.07
C LYS A 214 16.90 -4.81 -9.12
N ARG A 215 16.12 -3.78 -9.46
CA ARG A 215 16.61 -2.40 -9.54
C ARG A 215 17.11 -1.85 -8.20
N ASP A 216 16.53 -2.32 -7.09
CA ASP A 216 16.85 -1.81 -5.76
C ASP A 216 18.12 -2.44 -5.15
N GLN A 217 18.74 -3.42 -5.83
CA GLN A 217 19.99 -4.06 -5.48
C GLN A 217 20.06 -4.46 -3.99
N ILE A 218 19.03 -5.14 -3.50
CA ILE A 218 18.94 -5.57 -2.11
C ILE A 218 20.05 -6.60 -1.83
N THR A 219 20.86 -6.35 -0.82
CA THR A 219 21.99 -7.19 -0.42
C THR A 219 21.91 -7.57 1.06
N GLY A 220 22.73 -8.54 1.50
CA GLY A 220 22.79 -8.99 2.89
C GLY A 220 21.65 -9.93 3.31
N ILE A 221 20.85 -10.43 2.36
CA ILE A 221 19.76 -11.38 2.60
C ILE A 221 20.37 -12.80 2.80
N LYS A 222 19.88 -13.52 3.82
CA LYS A 222 20.26 -14.91 4.09
C LYS A 222 19.38 -15.92 3.34
N ALA A 223 18.15 -15.51 2.99
CA ALA A 223 17.17 -16.33 2.29
C ALA A 223 17.57 -16.59 0.83
N ASN A 224 16.96 -17.61 0.22
CA ASN A 224 17.03 -17.81 -1.22
C ASN A 224 16.42 -16.59 -1.92
N THR A 225 17.04 -16.13 -3.00
CA THR A 225 16.61 -14.92 -3.68
C THR A 225 16.03 -15.23 -5.05
N CYS A 226 14.87 -14.64 -5.34
CA CYS A 226 14.24 -14.58 -6.65
C CYS A 226 14.03 -13.11 -7.02
N THR A 227 14.40 -12.71 -8.24
CA THR A 227 14.38 -11.33 -8.69
C THR A 227 13.32 -11.08 -9.75
N PHE A 228 12.75 -9.88 -9.75
CA PHE A 228 11.86 -9.44 -10.82
C PHE A 228 12.17 -8.00 -11.25
N SER A 229 11.89 -7.66 -12.51
CA SER A 229 11.96 -6.30 -13.02
C SER A 229 11.23 -6.14 -14.36
N ALA A 230 10.49 -5.06 -14.53
CA ALA A 230 9.95 -4.64 -15.83
C ALA A 230 10.95 -3.81 -16.66
N PHE A 231 12.16 -3.55 -16.14
CA PHE A 231 13.16 -2.65 -16.73
C PHE A 231 14.55 -3.31 -16.88
N ASP A 232 14.76 -4.50 -16.31
CA ASP A 232 16.01 -5.24 -16.37
C ASP A 232 15.74 -6.70 -16.78
N GLY A 233 16.03 -7.02 -18.04
CA GLY A 233 15.83 -8.36 -18.63
C GLY A 233 16.71 -9.45 -18.05
N SER A 234 17.64 -9.14 -17.13
CA SER A 234 18.45 -10.13 -16.43
C SER A 234 17.86 -10.62 -15.11
N ALA A 235 16.64 -10.14 -14.74
CA ALA A 235 15.89 -10.66 -13.60
C ALA A 235 15.29 -12.04 -13.91
N ASP A 236 15.02 -12.84 -12.87
CA ASP A 236 14.41 -14.17 -13.02
C ASP A 236 13.02 -14.07 -13.65
N TYR A 237 12.23 -13.07 -13.21
CA TYR A 237 10.99 -12.63 -13.87
C TYR A 237 11.22 -11.26 -14.47
N HIS A 238 10.96 -11.10 -15.78
CA HIS A 238 11.18 -9.83 -16.45
C HIS A 238 10.15 -9.55 -17.55
N LEU A 239 10.14 -8.32 -18.07
CA LEU A 239 9.29 -7.92 -19.17
C LEU A 239 10.11 -7.85 -20.46
N GLU A 240 9.74 -8.67 -21.46
CA GLU A 240 10.26 -8.55 -22.83
C GLU A 240 9.16 -8.02 -23.74
N GLY A 241 9.32 -6.79 -24.21
CA GLY A 241 8.26 -6.07 -24.90
C GLY A 241 7.03 -5.89 -24.01
N HIS A 242 5.99 -6.67 -24.27
CA HIS A 242 4.74 -6.71 -23.50
C HIS A 242 4.43 -8.11 -22.91
N VAL A 243 5.41 -8.98 -22.86
CA VAL A 243 5.29 -10.36 -22.34
C VAL A 243 6.07 -10.47 -21.03
N ILE A 244 5.44 -10.98 -19.99
CA ILE A 244 6.11 -11.38 -18.75
C ILE A 244 6.79 -12.72 -19.00
N MET A 245 8.07 -12.77 -18.71
CA MET A 245 8.95 -13.92 -18.88
C MET A 245 9.38 -14.52 -17.55
N GLU A 246 9.59 -15.83 -17.50
CA GLU A 246 10.31 -16.54 -16.44
C GLU A 246 11.57 -17.14 -17.06
N GLY A 247 12.73 -16.53 -16.83
CA GLY A 247 13.94 -16.86 -17.59
C GLY A 247 13.72 -16.69 -19.11
N SER A 248 13.75 -17.78 -19.88
CA SER A 248 13.48 -17.76 -21.32
C SER A 248 12.07 -18.23 -21.70
N ARG A 249 11.20 -18.45 -20.72
CA ARG A 249 9.83 -18.92 -20.95
C ARG A 249 8.84 -17.74 -20.98
N ASP A 250 8.05 -17.67 -22.06
CA ASP A 250 6.88 -16.78 -22.13
C ASP A 250 5.83 -17.23 -21.11
N LEU A 251 5.35 -16.33 -20.26
CA LEU A 251 4.27 -16.62 -19.31
C LEU A 251 2.95 -16.01 -19.75
N VAL A 252 2.83 -14.68 -19.79
CA VAL A 252 1.58 -13.99 -20.05
C VAL A 252 1.82 -12.63 -20.72
N ARG A 253 0.95 -12.26 -21.65
CA ARG A 253 0.96 -10.93 -22.27
C ARG A 253 0.22 -9.94 -21.37
N MET A 254 0.75 -8.74 -21.24
CA MET A 254 0.10 -7.65 -20.50
C MET A 254 -1.29 -7.31 -21.06
N SER A 255 -1.54 -7.52 -22.37
CA SER A 255 -2.85 -7.32 -23.00
C SER A 255 -3.92 -8.28 -22.50
N ASP A 256 -3.53 -9.46 -22.01
CA ASP A 256 -4.44 -10.54 -21.61
C ASP A 256 -4.85 -10.41 -20.13
N MET A 257 -4.37 -9.37 -19.45
CA MET A 257 -4.68 -9.07 -18.06
C MET A 257 -5.51 -7.79 -17.92
N SER A 258 -6.27 -7.67 -16.83
CA SER A 258 -7.08 -6.47 -16.53
C SER A 258 -6.25 -5.30 -16.00
N ILE A 259 -5.01 -5.54 -15.52
CA ILE A 259 -4.12 -4.50 -14.99
C ILE A 259 -3.12 -4.05 -16.07
N ARG A 260 -2.76 -2.78 -16.05
CA ARG A 260 -1.94 -2.13 -17.07
C ARG A 260 -0.70 -1.46 -16.45
N GLY A 261 0.29 -1.21 -17.28
CA GLY A 261 1.50 -0.48 -16.91
C GLY A 261 2.63 -1.35 -16.33
N ARG A 262 3.86 -0.89 -16.50
CA ARG A 262 5.06 -1.64 -16.10
C ARG A 262 5.15 -1.89 -14.59
N HIS A 263 4.68 -0.95 -13.75
CA HIS A 263 4.64 -1.16 -12.30
C HIS A 263 3.69 -2.29 -11.90
N ASN A 264 2.57 -2.46 -12.61
CA ASN A 264 1.68 -3.59 -12.39
C ASN A 264 2.25 -4.89 -12.96
N ALA A 265 3.02 -4.84 -14.03
CA ALA A 265 3.80 -5.99 -14.47
C ALA A 265 4.77 -6.46 -13.37
N GLU A 266 5.45 -5.54 -12.66
CA GLU A 266 6.30 -5.87 -11.50
C GLU A 266 5.49 -6.50 -10.35
N ASN A 267 4.30 -5.98 -10.03
CA ASN A 267 3.42 -6.57 -9.02
C ASN A 267 2.98 -8.00 -9.41
N VAL A 268 2.67 -8.24 -10.69
CA VAL A 268 2.32 -9.56 -11.22
C VAL A 268 3.51 -10.51 -11.16
N MET A 269 4.69 -10.07 -11.59
CA MET A 269 5.92 -10.88 -11.52
C MET A 269 6.24 -11.29 -10.09
N ALA A 270 6.12 -10.38 -9.13
CA ALA A 270 6.29 -10.68 -7.71
C ALA A 270 5.29 -11.74 -7.22
N ALA A 271 4.01 -11.63 -7.61
CA ALA A 271 2.99 -12.61 -7.26
C ALA A 271 3.26 -13.98 -7.92
N LEU A 272 3.64 -14.01 -9.20
CA LEU A 272 4.02 -15.24 -9.91
C LEU A 272 5.20 -15.95 -9.23
N ALA A 273 6.24 -15.19 -8.85
CA ALA A 273 7.38 -15.72 -8.11
C ALA A 273 6.95 -16.36 -6.78
N VAL A 274 6.07 -15.69 -6.02
CA VAL A 274 5.50 -16.26 -4.78
C VAL A 274 4.74 -17.55 -5.06
N GLY A 275 3.88 -17.58 -6.07
CA GLY A 275 3.12 -18.77 -6.43
C GLY A 275 4.01 -19.95 -6.86
N SER A 276 5.08 -19.70 -7.59
CA SER A 276 6.09 -20.68 -7.96
C SER A 276 6.81 -21.25 -6.73
N ILE A 277 7.18 -20.38 -5.77
CA ILE A 277 7.77 -20.78 -4.48
C ILE A 277 6.81 -21.64 -3.65
N HIS A 278 5.49 -21.42 -3.77
CA HIS A 278 4.47 -22.27 -3.17
C HIS A 278 4.28 -23.61 -3.89
N GLY A 279 4.94 -23.82 -5.03
CA GLY A 279 4.94 -25.08 -5.78
C GLY A 279 3.83 -25.21 -6.83
N HIS A 280 3.15 -24.11 -7.16
CA HIS A 280 2.15 -24.11 -8.22
C HIS A 280 2.79 -24.02 -9.61
N SER A 281 2.14 -24.63 -10.61
CA SER A 281 2.62 -24.56 -12.00
C SER A 281 2.40 -23.15 -12.59
N SER A 282 3.31 -22.70 -13.44
CA SER A 282 3.17 -21.39 -14.12
C SER A 282 1.85 -21.28 -14.88
N ASP A 283 1.35 -22.37 -15.48
CA ASP A 283 0.10 -22.35 -16.24
C ASP A 283 -1.12 -22.11 -15.33
N SER A 284 -1.15 -22.70 -14.12
CA SER A 284 -2.21 -22.44 -13.12
C SER A 284 -2.14 -21.01 -12.60
N LEU A 285 -0.94 -20.50 -12.36
CA LEU A 285 -0.71 -19.15 -11.87
C LEU A 285 -1.15 -18.10 -12.91
N VAL A 286 -0.80 -18.30 -14.18
CA VAL A 286 -1.20 -17.42 -15.29
C VAL A 286 -2.71 -17.40 -15.46
N ALA A 287 -3.36 -18.56 -15.42
CA ALA A 287 -4.82 -18.65 -15.49
C ALA A 287 -5.49 -17.88 -14.34
N ALA A 288 -4.98 -18.01 -13.12
CA ALA A 288 -5.51 -17.31 -11.95
C ALA A 288 -5.35 -15.78 -12.05
N ILE A 289 -4.21 -15.30 -12.57
CA ILE A 289 -3.95 -13.86 -12.74
C ILE A 289 -4.81 -13.25 -13.86
N ALA A 290 -5.10 -13.98 -14.92
CA ALA A 290 -5.94 -13.49 -16.01
C ALA A 290 -7.35 -13.09 -15.54
N GLU A 291 -7.86 -13.76 -14.50
CA GLU A 291 -9.17 -13.47 -13.88
C GLU A 291 -9.13 -12.36 -12.84
N TYR A 292 -7.92 -11.92 -12.43
CA TYR A 292 -7.77 -10.88 -11.41
C TYR A 292 -8.33 -9.54 -11.88
N THR A 293 -9.20 -8.96 -11.07
CA THR A 293 -9.70 -7.60 -11.26
C THR A 293 -9.10 -6.71 -10.19
N PRO A 294 -8.33 -5.67 -10.56
CA PRO A 294 -7.72 -4.78 -9.57
C PRO A 294 -8.80 -4.07 -8.74
N PRO A 295 -8.48 -3.71 -7.47
CA PRO A 295 -9.37 -2.89 -6.69
C PRO A 295 -9.70 -1.58 -7.42
N ALA A 296 -10.94 -1.13 -7.25
CA ALA A 296 -11.38 0.13 -7.82
C ALA A 296 -10.43 1.28 -7.43
N HIS A 297 -10.25 2.22 -8.33
CA HIS A 297 -9.47 3.45 -8.11
C HIS A 297 -7.94 3.28 -8.02
N ARG A 298 -7.38 2.17 -8.49
CA ARG A 298 -5.94 1.90 -8.58
C ARG A 298 -5.57 1.56 -10.02
N CYS A 299 -5.24 2.58 -10.81
CA CYS A 299 -5.03 2.47 -12.26
C CYS A 299 -6.16 1.66 -12.95
N GLU A 300 -7.38 1.80 -12.44
CA GLU A 300 -8.59 1.13 -12.91
C GLU A 300 -8.94 1.61 -14.32
N TYR A 301 -9.16 0.69 -15.25
CA TYR A 301 -9.68 1.04 -16.57
C TYR A 301 -11.14 1.49 -16.45
N ALA A 302 -11.40 2.77 -16.77
CA ALA A 302 -12.73 3.37 -16.67
C ALA A 302 -13.52 3.34 -17.98
N GLY A 303 -12.86 3.16 -19.12
CA GLY A 303 -13.49 3.07 -20.44
C GLY A 303 -12.61 3.64 -21.55
N THR A 304 -13.09 3.49 -22.80
CA THR A 304 -12.51 4.15 -23.98
C THR A 304 -13.60 4.94 -24.70
N VAL A 305 -13.35 6.23 -24.94
CA VAL A 305 -14.26 7.14 -25.65
C VAL A 305 -13.48 7.80 -26.77
N GLU A 306 -14.00 7.78 -28.00
CA GLU A 306 -13.35 8.37 -29.20
C GLU A 306 -11.90 7.90 -29.41
N GLY A 307 -11.60 6.66 -29.01
CA GLY A 307 -10.24 6.10 -29.10
C GLY A 307 -9.28 6.57 -28.00
N VAL A 308 -9.74 7.34 -27.01
CA VAL A 308 -9.00 7.79 -25.83
C VAL A 308 -9.27 6.85 -24.65
N CYS A 309 -8.22 6.32 -24.03
CA CYS A 309 -8.31 5.45 -22.86
C CYS A 309 -8.42 6.28 -21.57
N PHE A 310 -9.36 5.94 -20.70
CA PHE A 310 -9.54 6.59 -19.39
C PHE A 310 -9.12 5.68 -18.26
N ILE A 311 -8.20 6.15 -17.41
CA ILE A 311 -7.65 5.39 -16.25
C ILE A 311 -7.93 6.16 -14.96
N ASN A 312 -8.52 5.45 -14.00
CA ASN A 312 -8.87 5.94 -12.67
C ASN A 312 -7.84 5.51 -11.64
N ASP A 313 -6.99 6.43 -11.22
CA ASP A 313 -6.03 6.25 -10.14
C ASP A 313 -6.30 7.23 -8.98
N SER A 314 -7.57 7.39 -8.63
CA SER A 314 -8.02 8.30 -7.55
C SER A 314 -7.37 7.99 -6.20
N LYS A 315 -6.84 6.77 -6.00
CA LYS A 315 -6.10 6.36 -4.80
C LYS A 315 -4.71 7.01 -4.70
N ALA A 316 -4.15 7.57 -5.77
CA ALA A 316 -2.91 8.34 -5.74
C ALA A 316 -3.12 9.64 -4.94
N THR A 317 -2.92 9.58 -3.63
CA THR A 317 -3.12 10.68 -2.68
C THR A 317 -1.81 11.29 -2.18
N ASN A 318 -0.69 10.95 -2.82
CA ASN A 318 0.64 11.53 -2.61
C ASN A 318 1.38 11.70 -3.95
N LEU A 319 2.45 12.51 -3.93
CA LEU A 319 3.21 12.87 -5.13
C LEU A 319 3.86 11.66 -5.79
N HIS A 320 4.42 10.77 -4.99
CA HIS A 320 5.13 9.59 -5.48
C HIS A 320 4.18 8.60 -6.20
N ALA A 321 2.93 8.45 -5.74
CA ALA A 321 1.94 7.63 -6.43
C ALA A 321 1.58 8.23 -7.79
N LEU A 322 1.38 9.56 -7.87
CA LEU A 322 1.16 10.27 -9.12
C LEU A 322 2.34 10.06 -10.09
N GLU A 323 3.57 10.28 -9.65
CA GLU A 323 4.76 10.10 -10.47
C GLU A 323 4.89 8.66 -10.99
N SER A 324 4.70 7.68 -10.13
CA SER A 324 4.73 6.27 -10.51
C SER A 324 3.67 5.92 -11.56
N ALA A 325 2.47 6.50 -11.46
CA ALA A 325 1.42 6.32 -12.46
C ALA A 325 1.81 6.93 -13.81
N LEU A 326 2.39 8.14 -13.81
CA LEU A 326 2.87 8.80 -15.03
C LEU A 326 3.95 7.96 -15.74
N ILE A 327 5.00 7.57 -15.02
CA ILE A 327 6.10 6.74 -15.55
C ILE A 327 5.59 5.41 -16.11
N SER A 328 4.61 4.82 -15.45
CA SER A 328 4.14 3.48 -15.78
C SER A 328 3.18 3.42 -16.95
N LEU A 329 2.38 4.47 -17.13
CA LEU A 329 1.33 4.53 -18.16
C LEU A 329 1.78 5.28 -19.41
N HIS A 330 2.97 5.89 -19.36
CA HIS A 330 3.53 6.55 -20.53
C HIS A 330 4.06 5.51 -21.54
N GLU A 331 3.25 5.19 -22.54
CA GLU A 331 3.60 4.26 -23.64
C GLU A 331 4.16 4.98 -24.86
N GLY A 332 4.98 6.04 -24.66
CA GLY A 332 5.55 6.85 -25.73
C GLY A 332 4.57 7.88 -26.33
N ARG A 333 3.39 8.03 -25.75
CA ARG A 333 2.39 9.06 -26.08
C ARG A 333 2.09 9.86 -24.82
N GLY A 334 2.01 11.19 -24.96
CA GLY A 334 1.72 12.07 -23.83
C GLY A 334 0.40 11.72 -23.13
N ILE A 335 0.39 11.84 -21.81
CA ILE A 335 -0.79 11.61 -20.96
C ILE A 335 -1.53 12.93 -20.78
N ILE A 336 -2.86 12.93 -20.85
CA ILE A 336 -3.68 14.04 -20.36
C ILE A 336 -3.96 13.75 -18.89
N LEU A 337 -3.33 14.50 -17.99
CA LEU A 337 -3.42 14.29 -16.55
C LEU A 337 -4.58 15.09 -15.96
N ILE A 338 -5.40 14.46 -15.10
CA ILE A 338 -6.31 15.16 -14.18
C ILE A 338 -5.71 15.06 -12.78
N ALA A 339 -5.33 16.22 -12.19
CA ALA A 339 -4.65 16.28 -10.89
C ALA A 339 -5.22 17.36 -9.97
N GLY A 340 -4.80 17.33 -8.69
CA GLY A 340 -5.20 18.29 -7.66
C GLY A 340 -6.23 17.75 -6.68
N GLY A 341 -6.66 18.60 -5.76
CA GLY A 341 -7.52 18.28 -4.62
C GLY A 341 -7.19 19.18 -3.42
N LYS A 342 -7.24 18.62 -2.20
CA LYS A 342 -7.05 19.38 -0.96
C LYS A 342 -5.57 19.79 -0.78
N ASP A 343 -5.38 21.04 -0.31
CA ASP A 343 -4.05 21.51 0.08
C ASP A 343 -3.54 20.74 1.32
N LYS A 344 -2.36 20.18 1.19
CA LYS A 344 -1.60 19.49 2.25
C LYS A 344 -0.20 20.06 2.43
N GLY A 345 0.13 21.17 1.76
CA GLY A 345 1.48 21.72 1.74
C GLY A 345 2.52 20.83 1.04
N LEU A 346 2.10 20.00 0.08
CA LEU A 346 2.99 19.08 -0.63
C LEU A 346 3.88 19.84 -1.61
N PRO A 347 5.17 19.44 -1.79
CA PRO A 347 6.12 20.11 -2.67
C PRO A 347 5.90 19.68 -4.14
N PHE A 348 4.81 20.10 -4.77
CA PHE A 348 4.46 19.75 -6.15
C PHE A 348 5.50 20.19 -7.20
N ALA A 349 6.39 21.14 -6.85
CA ALA A 349 7.54 21.51 -7.68
C ALA A 349 8.47 20.33 -7.99
N GLU A 350 8.58 19.36 -7.09
CA GLU A 350 9.42 18.17 -7.27
C GLU A 350 8.95 17.29 -8.44
N LEU A 351 7.68 17.38 -8.83
CA LEU A 351 7.13 16.64 -9.97
C LEU A 351 7.34 17.33 -11.33
N GLN A 352 7.95 18.50 -11.37
CA GLN A 352 8.07 19.28 -12.59
C GLN A 352 8.67 18.48 -13.75
N GLU A 353 9.75 17.75 -13.53
CA GLU A 353 10.42 16.96 -14.57
C GLU A 353 9.50 15.86 -15.09
N SER A 354 8.83 15.14 -14.20
CA SER A 354 7.90 14.07 -14.58
C SER A 354 6.67 14.60 -15.29
N ILE A 355 6.13 15.75 -14.90
CA ILE A 355 5.02 16.41 -15.57
C ILE A 355 5.42 16.80 -17.00
N VAL A 356 6.57 17.43 -17.19
CA VAL A 356 7.07 17.84 -18.52
C VAL A 356 7.36 16.63 -19.42
N GLN A 357 7.92 15.58 -18.83
CA GLN A 357 8.34 14.42 -19.61
C GLN A 357 7.18 13.51 -20.05
N TYR A 358 6.15 13.37 -19.22
CA TYR A 358 5.13 12.33 -19.41
C TYR A 358 3.74 12.87 -19.76
N THR A 359 3.47 14.18 -19.55
CA THR A 359 2.15 14.76 -19.85
C THR A 359 2.17 15.64 -21.09
N GLU A 360 1.09 15.60 -21.85
CA GLU A 360 0.81 16.53 -22.97
C GLU A 360 0.08 17.78 -22.44
N SER A 361 -0.88 17.57 -21.56
CA SER A 361 -1.65 18.63 -20.92
C SER A 361 -2.12 18.19 -19.53
N VAL A 362 -2.43 19.16 -18.67
CA VAL A 362 -2.91 18.89 -17.30
C VAL A 362 -4.24 19.63 -17.07
N VAL A 363 -5.25 18.92 -16.57
CA VAL A 363 -6.50 19.48 -16.10
C VAL A 363 -6.52 19.45 -14.56
N LEU A 364 -6.63 20.60 -13.94
CA LEU A 364 -6.48 20.77 -12.49
C LEU A 364 -7.82 20.99 -11.82
N ILE A 365 -8.06 20.27 -10.71
CA ILE A 365 -9.28 20.35 -9.90
C ILE A 365 -8.97 20.64 -8.44
N GLY A 366 -9.99 21.02 -7.68
CA GLY A 366 -9.92 21.15 -6.23
C GLY A 366 -9.27 22.45 -5.75
N GLU A 367 -8.97 22.46 -4.45
CA GLU A 367 -8.48 23.62 -3.71
C GLU A 367 -7.18 24.18 -4.28
N ILE A 368 -6.24 23.31 -4.65
CA ILE A 368 -4.89 23.71 -5.10
C ILE A 368 -4.79 23.98 -6.61
N ARG A 369 -5.87 23.89 -7.39
CA ARG A 369 -5.83 23.99 -8.86
C ARG A 369 -5.16 25.26 -9.39
N GLU A 370 -5.44 26.42 -8.78
CA GLU A 370 -4.86 27.70 -9.23
C GLU A 370 -3.37 27.81 -8.92
N ASN A 371 -2.94 27.24 -7.78
CA ASN A 371 -1.53 27.21 -7.41
C ASN A 371 -0.74 26.31 -8.35
N LEU A 372 -1.24 25.11 -8.64
CA LEU A 372 -0.63 24.17 -9.57
C LEU A 372 -0.62 24.75 -11.02
N ALA A 373 -1.69 25.42 -11.44
CA ALA A 373 -1.73 26.07 -12.74
C ALA A 373 -0.64 27.15 -12.90
N LYS A 374 -0.33 27.90 -11.85
CA LYS A 374 0.75 28.89 -11.86
C LYS A 374 2.14 28.23 -11.86
N GLU A 375 2.28 27.08 -11.20
CA GLU A 375 3.54 26.36 -11.08
C GLU A 375 3.87 25.58 -12.33
N TRP A 376 3.00 24.64 -12.73
CA TRP A 376 3.21 23.76 -13.87
C TRP A 376 2.90 24.41 -15.22
N GLY A 377 2.00 25.41 -15.25
CA GLY A 377 1.62 26.14 -16.47
C GLY A 377 2.75 26.95 -17.13
N LYS A 378 3.91 27.01 -16.49
CA LYS A 378 5.15 27.54 -17.10
C LYS A 378 5.78 26.56 -18.10
N TYR A 379 5.42 25.30 -18.03
CA TYR A 379 6.09 24.20 -18.71
C TYR A 379 5.15 23.34 -19.56
N VAL A 380 3.88 23.21 -19.18
CA VAL A 380 2.87 22.40 -19.86
C VAL A 380 1.53 23.13 -19.92
N ASP A 381 0.66 22.84 -20.91
CA ASP A 381 -0.68 23.43 -20.98
C ASP A 381 -1.51 22.96 -19.76
N CYS A 382 -1.79 23.88 -18.84
CA CYS A 382 -2.57 23.64 -17.63
C CYS A 382 -3.93 24.35 -17.73
N ARG A 383 -4.99 23.60 -17.54
CA ARG A 383 -6.36 24.12 -17.49
C ARG A 383 -7.01 23.79 -16.15
N THR A 384 -7.92 24.67 -15.68
CA THR A 384 -8.63 24.45 -14.43
C THR A 384 -10.09 24.07 -14.67
N ALA A 385 -10.62 23.16 -13.86
CA ALA A 385 -12.01 22.75 -13.90
C ALA A 385 -12.65 22.82 -12.51
N GLU A 386 -13.95 23.18 -12.49
CA GLU A 386 -14.70 23.38 -11.24
C GLU A 386 -15.21 22.08 -10.62
N ASN A 387 -15.40 21.05 -11.47
CA ASN A 387 -15.91 19.75 -11.05
C ASN A 387 -15.40 18.62 -11.95
N MET A 388 -15.62 17.38 -11.56
CA MET A 388 -15.13 16.20 -12.25
C MET A 388 -15.71 16.04 -13.67
N GLN A 389 -16.99 16.36 -13.89
CA GLN A 389 -17.61 16.27 -15.22
C GLN A 389 -16.93 17.20 -16.22
N LYS A 390 -16.71 18.49 -15.80
CA LYS A 390 -15.99 19.47 -16.65
C LYS A 390 -14.53 19.03 -16.89
N ALA A 391 -13.86 18.48 -15.86
CA ALA A 391 -12.49 18.01 -15.99
C ALA A 391 -12.35 16.88 -17.01
N VAL A 392 -13.23 15.88 -16.93
CA VAL A 392 -13.24 14.73 -17.83
C VAL A 392 -13.57 15.14 -19.28
N ARG A 393 -14.55 16.05 -19.47
CA ARG A 393 -14.87 16.57 -20.82
C ARG A 393 -13.67 17.34 -21.39
N MET A 394 -13.10 18.25 -20.60
CA MET A 394 -11.94 19.05 -21.04
C MET A 394 -10.74 18.16 -21.35
N ALA A 395 -10.52 17.10 -20.58
CA ALA A 395 -9.43 16.15 -20.84
C ALA A 395 -9.66 15.37 -22.14
N LEU A 396 -10.91 14.98 -22.47
CA LEU A 396 -11.23 14.39 -23.76
C LEU A 396 -10.98 15.36 -24.92
N ASP A 397 -11.41 16.62 -24.78
CA ASP A 397 -11.24 17.66 -25.82
C ASP A 397 -9.75 17.97 -26.09
N LEU A 398 -8.85 17.71 -25.13
CA LEU A 398 -7.40 17.87 -25.26
C LEU A 398 -6.71 16.63 -25.81
N ALA A 399 -7.32 15.46 -25.68
CA ALA A 399 -6.71 14.19 -26.03
C ALA A 399 -6.87 13.86 -27.51
N ALA A 400 -5.86 13.24 -28.10
CA ALA A 400 -5.92 12.61 -29.42
C ALA A 400 -6.23 11.10 -29.31
N PRO A 401 -6.86 10.47 -30.33
CA PRO A 401 -7.08 9.03 -30.32
C PRO A 401 -5.78 8.24 -30.08
N GLY A 402 -5.85 7.26 -29.19
CA GLY A 402 -4.72 6.45 -28.75
C GLY A 402 -3.92 7.05 -27.59
N GLN A 403 -4.28 8.22 -27.06
CA GLN A 403 -3.75 8.75 -25.79
C GLN A 403 -4.53 8.27 -24.58
N THR A 404 -3.97 8.50 -23.40
CA THR A 404 -4.56 8.15 -22.11
C THR A 404 -4.92 9.42 -21.33
N VAL A 405 -6.17 9.49 -20.86
CA VAL A 405 -6.60 10.41 -19.80
C VAL A 405 -6.44 9.70 -18.46
N LEU A 406 -5.59 10.24 -17.59
CA LEU A 406 -5.27 9.67 -16.28
C LEU A 406 -5.80 10.57 -15.17
N LEU A 407 -6.71 10.08 -14.35
CA LEU A 407 -6.99 10.67 -13.03
C LEU A 407 -5.96 10.14 -12.03
N SER A 408 -4.96 10.94 -11.68
CA SER A 408 -3.99 10.64 -10.62
C SER A 408 -3.71 11.93 -9.84
N PRO A 409 -4.49 12.20 -8.78
CA PRO A 409 -4.59 13.52 -8.17
C PRO A 409 -3.34 14.02 -7.43
N GLY A 410 -2.50 13.13 -6.91
CA GLY A 410 -1.30 13.48 -6.12
C GLY A 410 -1.59 14.00 -4.72
N THR A 411 -2.88 14.20 -4.35
CA THR A 411 -3.29 14.67 -3.02
C THR A 411 -4.68 14.14 -2.63
N SER A 412 -5.08 14.41 -1.38
CA SER A 412 -6.37 13.95 -0.86
C SER A 412 -7.56 14.68 -1.50
N SER A 413 -8.76 14.11 -1.33
CA SER A 413 -9.98 14.53 -2.01
C SER A 413 -10.99 15.29 -1.11
N PHE A 414 -10.64 15.53 0.16
CA PHE A 414 -11.58 16.01 1.17
C PHE A 414 -12.04 17.48 1.00
N ASP A 415 -11.57 18.17 -0.01
CA ASP A 415 -12.04 19.49 -0.44
C ASP A 415 -13.31 19.41 -1.29
N MET A 416 -13.44 18.38 -2.15
CA MET A 416 -14.56 18.23 -3.10
C MET A 416 -15.37 16.95 -2.86
N PHE A 417 -14.83 15.95 -2.18
CA PHE A 417 -15.40 14.62 -2.03
C PHE A 417 -15.24 14.09 -0.59
N SER A 418 -16.07 13.13 -0.19
CA SER A 418 -15.98 12.48 1.12
C SER A 418 -14.78 11.53 1.28
N GLY A 419 -14.09 11.21 0.18
CA GLY A 419 -12.94 10.33 0.15
C GLY A 419 -12.51 10.06 -1.29
N TYR A 420 -11.37 9.38 -1.46
CA TYR A 420 -10.84 9.04 -2.79
C TYR A 420 -11.80 8.11 -3.56
N GLU A 421 -12.56 7.26 -2.87
CA GLU A 421 -13.57 6.39 -3.48
C GLU A 421 -14.68 7.20 -4.16
N ALA A 422 -15.17 8.23 -3.48
CA ALA A 422 -16.19 9.11 -4.03
C ALA A 422 -15.66 9.90 -5.24
N ARG A 423 -14.40 10.36 -5.17
CA ARG A 423 -13.73 11.02 -6.30
C ARG A 423 -13.58 10.10 -7.50
N GLY A 424 -13.12 8.86 -7.28
CA GLY A 424 -12.96 7.88 -8.34
C GLY A 424 -14.28 7.42 -8.97
N LYS A 425 -15.34 7.26 -8.17
CA LYS A 425 -16.70 6.99 -8.68
C LYS A 425 -17.20 8.13 -9.57
N ALA A 426 -17.03 9.38 -9.13
CA ALA A 426 -17.42 10.55 -9.91
C ALA A 426 -16.67 10.64 -11.25
N PHE A 427 -15.40 10.23 -11.30
CA PHE A 427 -14.63 10.12 -12.54
C PHE A 427 -15.22 9.04 -13.47
N CYS A 428 -15.43 7.82 -12.99
CA CYS A 428 -16.01 6.75 -13.80
C CYS A 428 -17.41 7.09 -14.31
N GLU A 429 -18.25 7.76 -13.51
CA GLU A 429 -19.57 8.25 -13.93
C GLU A 429 -19.43 9.33 -15.01
N ALA A 430 -18.51 10.28 -14.84
CA ALA A 430 -18.25 11.31 -15.84
C ALA A 430 -17.79 10.72 -17.18
N VAL A 431 -16.93 9.70 -17.16
CA VAL A 431 -16.50 8.98 -18.39
C VAL A 431 -17.68 8.27 -19.05
N LYS A 432 -18.54 7.59 -18.30
CA LYS A 432 -19.74 6.93 -18.84
C LYS A 432 -20.71 7.92 -19.52
N ASN A 433 -20.76 9.16 -19.03
CA ASN A 433 -21.63 10.21 -19.53
C ASN A 433 -21.03 10.97 -20.74
N LEU A 434 -19.85 10.61 -21.22
CA LEU A 434 -19.25 11.15 -22.47
C LEU A 434 -19.86 10.50 -23.71
N ASN A 435 -20.39 9.28 -23.59
CA ASN A 435 -21.01 8.48 -24.66
C ASN A 435 -22.43 8.95 -24.97
#